data_9964dbef861b895aa11176eccd0829ea
#
_entry.id   9964dbef861b895aa11176eccd0829ea
#
_cell.length_a   1.000
_cell.length_b   1.000
_cell.length_c   1.000
_cell.angle_alpha   90.00
_cell.angle_beta   90.00
_cell.angle_gamma   90.00
#
_symmetry.space_group_name_H-M   'P 1'
#
loop_
_entity.id
_entity.type
_entity.pdbx_description
1 polymer ?
#
loop_
_entity_poly.entity_id
_entity_poly.type
_entity_poly.pdbx_seq_one_letter_code
_entity_poly.pdbx_strand_id
1 'polypeptide(L)'
;MGVDLGFLNQRITISPEFYINRSSNLLLNAQLPYSSGYQSMLINAGETKNVGVELTVNTVNFSTKKFSWNTTLTLSHNKNSVKALTGEAVQLYEARFGFNQNTHRIAVGEPLGQFYGYITEGLYQ
;
A
#
# COMPACT_ATOMS: atom_id res chain seq x y z
N MET A 1 14.53 6.06 7.52
CA MET A 1 15.98 6.22 7.72
C MET A 1 16.58 6.49 6.35
N GLY A 2 17.28 7.62 6.14
CA GLY A 2 17.82 8.01 4.84
C GLY A 2 19.25 8.50 4.98
N VAL A 3 19.98 8.48 3.88
CA VAL A 3 21.35 8.99 3.75
C VAL A 3 21.44 9.77 2.46
N ASP A 4 22.06 10.95 2.52
CA ASP A 4 22.34 11.75 1.33
C ASP A 4 23.81 11.67 0.99
N LEU A 5 24.10 11.22 -0.23
CA LEU A 5 25.46 11.06 -0.75
C LEU A 5 25.66 12.01 -1.93
N GLY A 6 26.67 12.87 -1.83
CA GLY A 6 27.02 13.83 -2.88
C GLY A 6 28.37 13.51 -3.51
N PHE A 7 28.45 13.50 -4.83
CA PHE A 7 29.65 13.22 -5.61
C PHE A 7 29.92 14.34 -6.62
N LEU A 8 31.18 14.47 -7.02
CA LEU A 8 31.63 15.43 -8.04
C LEU A 8 31.17 16.88 -7.74
N ASN A 9 31.45 17.38 -6.54
CA ASN A 9 31.02 18.70 -6.08
C ASN A 9 29.50 18.88 -6.19
N GLN A 10 28.74 17.92 -5.67
CA GLN A 10 27.27 17.90 -5.68
C GLN A 10 26.62 17.80 -7.07
N ARG A 11 27.37 17.44 -8.10
CA ARG A 11 26.80 17.20 -9.44
C ARG A 11 25.99 15.93 -9.53
N ILE A 12 26.27 14.96 -8.65
CA ILE A 12 25.49 13.74 -8.50
C ILE A 12 25.12 13.64 -7.04
N THR A 13 23.81 13.59 -6.75
CA THR A 13 23.30 13.33 -5.39
C THR A 13 22.46 12.08 -5.43
N ILE A 14 22.70 11.17 -4.48
CA ILE A 14 21.99 9.91 -4.32
C ILE A 14 21.43 9.86 -2.91
N SER A 15 20.11 9.78 -2.80
CA SER A 15 19.37 9.76 -1.54
C SER A 15 18.57 8.45 -1.41
N PRO A 16 19.19 7.36 -0.90
CA PRO A 16 18.45 6.16 -0.54
C PRO A 16 17.71 6.36 0.79
N GLU A 17 16.46 5.95 0.84
CA GLU A 17 15.64 5.95 2.04
C GLU A 17 15.04 4.58 2.30
N PHE A 18 14.98 4.20 3.58
CA PHE A 18 14.31 3.01 4.05
C PHE A 18 13.35 3.39 5.17
N TYR A 19 12.11 2.88 5.10
CA TYR A 19 11.12 3.13 6.13
C TYR A 19 10.32 1.89 6.52
N ILE A 20 9.90 1.88 7.78
CA ILE A 20 8.95 0.94 8.33
C ILE A 20 7.90 1.74 9.07
N ASN A 21 6.66 1.71 8.58
CA ASN A 21 5.52 2.34 9.23
C ASN A 21 4.57 1.26 9.75
N ARG A 22 4.07 1.45 10.97
CA ARG A 22 3.01 0.64 11.56
C ARG A 22 1.85 1.54 11.90
N SER A 23 0.66 1.11 11.52
CA SER A 23 -0.60 1.78 11.88
C SER A 23 -1.45 0.78 12.64
N SER A 24 -1.84 1.15 13.85
CA SER A 24 -2.72 0.36 14.71
C SER A 24 -4.05 1.07 14.91
N ASN A 25 -5.03 0.39 15.47
CA ASN A 25 -6.36 0.93 15.74
C ASN A 25 -7.09 1.43 14.48
N LEU A 26 -6.90 0.76 13.35
CA LEU A 26 -7.63 1.08 12.13
C LEU A 26 -9.12 0.81 12.33
N LEU A 27 -9.94 1.79 11.97
CA LEU A 27 -11.39 1.63 11.98
C LEU A 27 -11.82 0.80 10.78
N LEU A 28 -12.44 -0.34 11.05
CA LEU A 28 -13.03 -1.21 10.06
C LEU A 28 -14.52 -1.39 10.32
N ASN A 29 -15.27 -1.56 9.25
CA ASN A 29 -16.70 -1.81 9.31
C ASN A 29 -16.92 -3.33 9.47
N ALA A 30 -17.21 -3.78 10.68
CA ALA A 30 -17.53 -5.18 10.95
C ALA A 30 -19.02 -5.42 10.66
N GLN A 31 -19.33 -6.46 9.90
CA GLN A 31 -20.71 -6.91 9.69
C GLN A 31 -21.22 -7.56 10.96
N LEU A 32 -22.43 -7.20 11.35
CA LEU A 32 -23.10 -7.78 12.52
C LEU A 32 -24.18 -8.77 12.07
N PRO A 33 -24.48 -9.79 12.90
CA PRO A 33 -25.63 -10.65 12.67
C PRO A 33 -26.92 -9.83 12.60
N TYR A 34 -27.80 -10.16 11.69
CA TYR A 34 -29.10 -9.46 11.51
C TYR A 34 -29.93 -9.41 12.79
N SER A 35 -29.74 -10.38 13.71
CA SER A 35 -30.39 -10.40 15.02
C SER A 35 -30.04 -9.24 15.94
N SER A 36 -28.93 -8.52 15.66
CA SER A 36 -28.52 -7.34 16.44
C SER A 36 -29.32 -6.06 16.12
N GLY A 37 -30.10 -6.07 15.03
CA GLY A 37 -30.83 -4.89 14.54
C GLY A 37 -29.96 -3.88 13.78
N TYR A 38 -28.66 -4.11 13.68
CA TYR A 38 -27.70 -3.28 12.93
C TYR A 38 -26.99 -4.13 11.88
N GLN A 39 -26.72 -3.55 10.71
CA GLN A 39 -26.01 -4.26 9.65
C GLN A 39 -24.50 -4.30 9.85
N SER A 40 -23.94 -3.23 10.41
CA SER A 40 -22.51 -3.11 10.63
C SER A 40 -22.20 -2.16 11.78
N MET A 41 -21.01 -2.29 12.33
CA MET A 41 -20.47 -1.43 13.38
C MET A 41 -19.01 -1.09 13.07
N LEU A 42 -18.62 0.17 13.30
CA LEU A 42 -17.22 0.56 13.26
C LEU A 42 -16.48 0.06 14.51
N ILE A 43 -15.45 -0.74 14.28
CA ILE A 43 -14.60 -1.27 15.36
C ILE A 43 -13.13 -0.91 15.10
N ASN A 44 -12.36 -0.78 16.17
CA ASN A 44 -10.91 -0.69 16.09
C ASN A 44 -10.35 -2.09 15.91
N ALA A 45 -10.16 -2.51 14.67
CA ALA A 45 -9.96 -3.93 14.38
C ALA A 45 -8.73 -4.23 13.54
N GLY A 46 -7.88 -3.26 13.25
CA GLY A 46 -6.79 -3.51 12.31
C GLY A 46 -5.43 -2.95 12.74
N GLU A 47 -4.41 -3.73 12.43
CA GLU A 47 -3.02 -3.29 12.43
C GLU A 47 -2.39 -3.58 11.07
N THR A 48 -1.71 -2.59 10.49
CA THR A 48 -0.98 -2.73 9.23
C THR A 48 0.48 -2.35 9.39
N LYS A 49 1.32 -2.95 8.55
CA LYS A 49 2.74 -2.64 8.43
C LYS A 49 3.07 -2.32 6.99
N ASN A 50 3.74 -1.19 6.78
CA ASN A 50 4.32 -0.80 5.50
C ASN A 50 5.85 -0.81 5.62
N VAL A 51 6.51 -1.47 4.68
CA VAL A 51 7.97 -1.47 4.55
C VAL A 51 8.29 -1.00 3.15
N GLY A 52 9.11 0.02 3.04
CA GLY A 52 9.47 0.55 1.73
C GLY A 52 10.90 1.02 1.65
N VAL A 53 11.38 1.07 0.41
CA VAL A 53 12.65 1.66 0.02
C VAL A 53 12.39 2.69 -1.07
N GLU A 54 13.06 3.82 -0.98
CA GLU A 54 13.01 4.89 -1.95
C GLU A 54 14.43 5.28 -2.33
N LEU A 55 14.63 5.59 -3.59
CA LEU A 55 15.91 6.05 -4.12
C LEU A 55 15.67 7.26 -5.00
N THR A 56 16.24 8.39 -4.62
CA THR A 56 16.27 9.59 -5.46
C THR A 56 17.70 9.84 -5.93
N VAL A 57 17.86 9.99 -7.25
CA VAL A 57 19.14 10.33 -7.88
C VAL A 57 18.96 11.63 -8.64
N ASN A 58 19.72 12.66 -8.28
CA ASN A 58 19.76 13.92 -8.99
C ASN A 58 21.12 14.07 -9.65
N THR A 59 21.14 14.49 -10.92
CA THR A 59 22.37 14.72 -11.65
C THR A 59 22.33 16.06 -12.38
N VAL A 60 23.41 16.81 -12.31
CA VAL A 60 23.67 17.98 -13.15
C VAL A 60 24.52 17.54 -14.33
N ASN A 61 23.88 17.20 -15.44
CA ASN A 61 24.57 16.66 -16.63
C ASN A 61 25.40 17.75 -17.32
N PHE A 62 24.77 18.86 -17.61
CA PHE A 62 25.41 20.05 -18.20
C PHE A 62 24.93 21.30 -17.49
N SER A 63 25.85 22.25 -17.29
CA SER A 63 25.55 23.57 -16.78
C SER A 63 26.49 24.58 -17.43
N THR A 64 25.96 25.38 -18.35
CA THR A 64 26.64 26.47 -19.02
C THR A 64 25.81 27.74 -18.89
N LYS A 65 26.40 28.91 -19.28
CA LYS A 65 25.64 30.18 -19.23
C LYS A 65 24.39 30.23 -20.11
N LYS A 66 24.29 29.36 -21.12
CA LYS A 66 23.18 29.36 -22.10
C LYS A 66 22.34 28.08 -22.04
N PHE A 67 22.82 27.01 -21.40
CA PHE A 67 22.15 25.73 -21.38
C PHE A 67 22.40 25.01 -20.05
N SER A 68 21.34 24.49 -19.45
CA SER A 68 21.42 23.65 -18.26
C SER A 68 20.54 22.40 -18.45
N TRP A 69 21.11 21.26 -18.15
CA TRP A 69 20.39 19.99 -18.18
C TRP A 69 20.61 19.23 -16.88
N ASN A 70 19.54 19.04 -16.13
CA ASN A 70 19.50 18.26 -14.92
C ASN A 70 18.58 17.05 -15.11
N THR A 71 18.88 15.95 -14.46
CA THR A 71 18.04 14.75 -14.44
C THR A 71 17.74 14.38 -13.01
N THR A 72 16.47 14.07 -12.72
CA THR A 72 16.02 13.48 -11.47
C THR A 72 15.37 12.13 -11.77
N LEU A 73 15.86 11.09 -11.12
CA LEU A 73 15.29 9.75 -11.16
C LEU A 73 14.81 9.39 -9.76
N THR A 74 13.55 9.02 -9.62
CA THR A 74 12.99 8.53 -8.36
C THR A 74 12.47 7.11 -8.57
N LEU A 75 12.92 6.18 -7.74
CA LEU A 75 12.45 4.80 -7.69
C LEU A 75 11.89 4.53 -6.30
N SER A 76 10.75 3.87 -6.23
CA SER A 76 10.15 3.47 -4.95
C SER A 76 9.61 2.05 -5.03
N HIS A 77 9.77 1.32 -3.93
CA HIS A 77 9.14 0.02 -3.73
C HIS A 77 8.55 -0.03 -2.33
N ASN A 78 7.27 -0.37 -2.24
CA ASN A 78 6.54 -0.48 -0.99
C ASN A 78 5.81 -1.81 -0.90
N LYS A 79 5.90 -2.46 0.26
CA LYS A 79 5.14 -3.65 0.60
C LYS A 79 4.32 -3.38 1.86
N ASN A 80 3.00 -3.40 1.73
CA ASN A 80 2.12 -3.37 2.88
C ASN A 80 1.66 -4.78 3.27
N SER A 81 1.31 -4.97 4.52
CA SER A 81 0.71 -6.20 5.03
C SER A 81 -0.16 -5.92 6.25
N VAL A 82 -1.28 -6.62 6.32
CA VAL A 82 -2.14 -6.65 7.50
C VAL A 82 -1.48 -7.52 8.56
N LYS A 83 -1.30 -7.01 9.78
CA LYS A 83 -0.64 -7.72 10.89
C LYS A 83 -1.61 -8.36 11.86
N ALA A 84 -2.70 -7.68 12.13
CA ALA A 84 -3.75 -8.18 13.02
C ALA A 84 -5.11 -7.68 12.55
N LEU A 85 -6.12 -8.49 12.76
CA LEU A 85 -7.54 -8.14 12.64
C LEU A 85 -8.23 -8.61 13.92
N THR A 86 -9.07 -7.76 14.51
CA THR A 86 -9.90 -8.11 15.65
C THR A 86 -11.24 -8.61 15.14
N GLY A 87 -11.72 -9.75 15.64
CA GLY A 87 -12.95 -10.39 15.19
C GLY A 87 -12.69 -11.46 14.13
N GLU A 88 -13.37 -11.41 12.99
CA GLU A 88 -13.18 -12.39 11.92
C GLU A 88 -11.80 -12.26 11.25
N ALA A 89 -11.15 -13.40 11.01
CA ALA A 89 -9.79 -13.46 10.46
C ALA A 89 -9.69 -12.95 9.01
N VAL A 90 -10.83 -12.88 8.31
CA VAL A 90 -10.93 -12.39 6.93
C VAL A 90 -12.15 -11.49 6.82
N GLN A 91 -11.95 -10.29 6.28
CA GLN A 91 -13.05 -9.38 5.96
C GLN A 91 -13.19 -9.22 4.45
N LEU A 92 -14.40 -9.39 3.98
CA LEU A 92 -14.76 -9.27 2.57
C LEU A 92 -15.46 -7.92 2.33
N TYR A 93 -15.04 -7.22 1.31
CA TYR A 93 -15.60 -5.91 0.94
C TYR A 93 -16.14 -5.94 -0.47
N GLU A 94 -17.30 -5.34 -0.65
CA GLU A 94 -17.87 -5.06 -1.96
C GLU A 94 -17.27 -3.78 -2.54
N ALA A 95 -16.74 -3.84 -3.75
CA ALA A 95 -16.59 -2.61 -4.52
C ALA A 95 -17.97 -2.28 -5.11
N ARG A 96 -18.50 -1.11 -4.80
CA ARG A 96 -19.81 -0.63 -5.28
C ARG A 96 -19.77 -0.31 -6.78
N PHE A 97 -19.68 -1.32 -7.62
CA PHE A 97 -19.87 -1.21 -9.08
C PHE A 97 -21.07 -2.03 -9.55
N GLY A 98 -22.21 -1.90 -8.88
CA GLY A 98 -23.47 -2.45 -9.36
C GLY A 98 -23.64 -3.97 -9.26
N PHE A 99 -22.65 -4.70 -8.77
CA PHE A 99 -22.74 -6.14 -8.52
C PHE A 99 -22.65 -6.39 -7.01
N ASN A 100 -23.61 -7.13 -6.50
CA ASN A 100 -23.68 -7.54 -5.08
C ASN A 100 -22.65 -8.65 -4.79
N GLN A 101 -21.38 -8.43 -5.10
CA GLN A 101 -20.30 -9.41 -4.92
C GLN A 101 -19.08 -8.76 -4.28
N ASN A 102 -18.48 -9.50 -3.35
CA ASN A 102 -17.23 -9.12 -2.71
C ASN A 102 -16.10 -9.19 -3.72
N THR A 103 -15.44 -8.07 -4.00
CA THR A 103 -14.35 -7.97 -4.98
C THR A 103 -12.99 -7.79 -4.33
N HIS A 104 -12.97 -7.50 -3.04
CA HIS A 104 -11.75 -7.31 -2.28
C HIS A 104 -11.83 -8.06 -0.97
N ARG A 105 -10.68 -8.50 -0.48
CA ARG A 105 -10.55 -9.09 0.86
C ARG A 105 -9.44 -8.41 1.66
N ILE A 106 -9.60 -8.45 2.97
CA ILE A 106 -8.55 -8.10 3.92
C ILE A 106 -8.31 -9.34 4.78
N ALA A 107 -7.08 -9.84 4.75
CA ALA A 107 -6.67 -11.01 5.52
C ALA A 107 -5.32 -10.76 6.19
N VAL A 108 -5.10 -11.36 7.35
CA VAL A 108 -3.83 -11.28 8.07
C VAL A 108 -2.71 -11.90 7.22
N GLY A 109 -1.60 -11.18 7.07
CA GLY A 109 -0.46 -11.57 6.26
C GLY A 109 -0.50 -11.06 4.82
N GLU A 110 -1.66 -10.68 4.32
CA GLU A 110 -1.89 -10.22 2.95
C GLU A 110 -1.81 -8.69 2.82
N PRO A 111 -1.66 -8.17 1.60
CA PRO A 111 -1.80 -6.75 1.34
C PRO A 111 -3.20 -6.23 1.67
N LEU A 112 -3.29 -4.99 2.12
CA LEU A 112 -4.57 -4.32 2.32
C LEU A 112 -5.28 -4.13 0.97
N GLY A 113 -6.53 -4.60 0.87
CA GLY A 113 -7.33 -4.45 -0.34
C GLY A 113 -6.95 -5.41 -1.47
N GLN A 114 -6.54 -6.62 -1.15
CA GLN A 114 -6.27 -7.66 -2.14
C GLN A 114 -7.53 -7.99 -2.95
N PHE A 115 -7.39 -8.13 -4.28
CA PHE A 115 -8.47 -8.59 -5.14
C PHE A 115 -8.93 -9.99 -4.75
N TYR A 116 -10.23 -10.19 -4.75
CA TYR A 116 -10.88 -11.46 -4.45
C TYR A 116 -11.94 -11.75 -5.52
N GLY A 117 -12.03 -13.00 -5.96
CA GLY A 117 -13.03 -13.41 -6.95
C GLY A 117 -12.99 -14.90 -7.22
N TYR A 118 -13.92 -15.36 -8.05
CA TYR A 118 -13.99 -16.73 -8.49
C TYR A 118 -13.05 -16.96 -9.68
N ILE A 119 -12.41 -18.12 -9.71
CA ILE A 119 -11.65 -18.61 -10.87
C ILE A 119 -12.61 -19.49 -11.67
N THR A 120 -12.76 -19.17 -12.96
CA THR A 120 -13.57 -19.97 -13.87
C THR A 120 -12.76 -21.19 -14.33
N GLU A 121 -13.26 -22.39 -14.09
CA GLU A 121 -12.63 -23.65 -14.53
C GLU A 121 -13.08 -24.09 -15.94
N GLY A 122 -13.85 -23.29 -16.63
CA GLY A 122 -14.38 -23.55 -17.96
C GLY A 122 -15.89 -23.78 -17.98
N LEU A 123 -16.40 -24.17 -19.15
CA LEU A 123 -17.80 -24.56 -19.33
C LEU A 123 -17.95 -26.05 -19.01
N TYR A 124 -18.97 -26.38 -18.23
CA TYR A 124 -19.41 -27.76 -18.10
C TYR A 124 -19.88 -28.25 -19.48
N GLN A 125 -19.28 -29.31 -19.98
CA GLN A 125 -19.75 -30.05 -21.17
C GLN A 125 -20.67 -31.17 -20.75
#